data_d50769c7120770150628caf92f6ad457
#
_entry.id   d50769c7120770150628caf92f6ad457
#
_cell.length_a   1.000
_cell.length_b   1.000
_cell.length_c   1.000
_cell.angle_alpha   90.00
_cell.angle_beta   90.00
_cell.angle_gamma   90.00
#
_symmetry.space_group_name_H-M   'P 1'
#
loop_
_entity.id
_entity.type
_entity.pdbx_description
1 polymer ?
#
loop_
_entity_poly.entity_id
_entity_poly.type
_entity_poly.pdbx_seq_one_letter_code
_entity_poly.pdbx_strand_id
1 'polypeptide(L)'
;MDKKFKGINKSLDKETLKKYFNQKTFSGIRIVGLVIVLMLYVFVFLNFQSKTEELEAANATKQKEVDELEEYYNNMAQYETDIRTMTDQIRDVLEQYPADAREEDILMLAAQTQEKNAIGYDSINMETPEVVLDIPNELVTNANLEDYTQAMQFVRRHAIYVNTTTYTDLKNVIGEIFNTPDRIAIDNIVYTKNEESGLLEGSINLYMYSVTGTNKEYTAPEMKAYPAGTKDIFGSDITSKASDNSNGTDEGSVADEGSGETQQN
;
A
#
# COMPACT_ATOMS: atom_id res chain seq x y z
N MET A 1 -58.37 -46.51 10.55
CA MET A 1 -59.18 -46.03 11.67
C MET A 1 -60.24 -45.08 11.11
N ASP A 2 -61.38 -45.63 10.70
CA ASP A 2 -62.50 -44.88 10.11
C ASP A 2 -63.33 -44.24 11.21
N LYS A 3 -63.29 -42.91 11.33
CA LYS A 3 -64.30 -42.20 12.13
C LYS A 3 -65.45 -41.78 11.24
N LYS A 4 -66.56 -42.56 11.36
CA LYS A 4 -67.88 -42.25 10.85
C LYS A 4 -68.35 -40.87 11.26
N PHE A 5 -68.45 -39.94 10.30
CA PHE A 5 -69.27 -38.72 10.48
C PHE A 5 -70.76 -39.13 10.39
N LYS A 6 -71.39 -39.15 11.54
CA LYS A 6 -72.84 -39.26 11.65
C LYS A 6 -73.48 -37.93 11.26
N GLY A 7 -74.01 -37.87 10.06
CA GLY A 7 -74.83 -36.71 9.63
C GLY A 7 -76.03 -36.49 10.51
N ILE A 8 -76.11 -35.31 11.11
CA ILE A 8 -77.30 -34.81 11.76
C ILE A 8 -78.19 -34.19 10.68
N ASN A 9 -78.90 -35.03 9.98
CA ASN A 9 -80.06 -34.60 9.17
C ASN A 9 -81.27 -34.36 10.15
N LYS A 10 -81.28 -33.19 10.76
CA LYS A 10 -82.50 -32.68 11.37
C LYS A 10 -83.25 -31.94 10.26
N SER A 11 -84.29 -32.61 9.71
CA SER A 11 -85.26 -31.96 8.86
C SER A 11 -85.87 -30.82 9.67
N LEU A 12 -85.47 -29.59 9.38
CA LEU A 12 -86.09 -28.40 9.94
C LEU A 12 -87.54 -28.33 9.40
N ASP A 13 -88.48 -28.69 10.28
CA ASP A 13 -89.87 -28.65 9.97
C ASP A 13 -90.30 -27.22 9.64
N LYS A 14 -90.96 -27.04 8.49
CA LYS A 14 -91.36 -25.71 7.97
C LYS A 14 -92.28 -24.97 8.91
N GLU A 15 -92.95 -25.68 9.78
CA GLU A 15 -93.84 -25.07 10.81
C GLU A 15 -93.06 -24.46 11.98
N THR A 16 -91.99 -25.07 12.41
CA THR A 16 -91.14 -24.51 13.47
C THR A 16 -90.36 -23.26 12.96
N LEU A 17 -90.04 -23.18 11.72
CA LEU A 17 -89.41 -21.99 11.10
C LEU A 17 -90.42 -20.81 11.06
N LYS A 18 -91.67 -21.03 10.74
CA LYS A 18 -92.72 -19.97 10.76
C LYS A 18 -93.00 -19.39 12.15
N LYS A 19 -92.82 -20.20 13.18
CA LYS A 19 -93.09 -19.77 14.58
C LYS A 19 -92.02 -18.88 15.15
N TYR A 20 -90.75 -19.00 14.58
CA TYR A 20 -89.64 -18.13 14.99
C TYR A 20 -89.48 -16.86 14.11
N PHE A 21 -90.24 -16.79 13.01
CA PHE A 21 -90.23 -15.62 12.12
C PHE A 21 -91.35 -14.63 12.50
N ASN A 22 -91.42 -14.20 13.76
CA ASN A 22 -92.23 -13.12 14.15
C ASN A 22 -91.62 -11.78 13.72
N GLN A 23 -92.36 -10.73 13.41
CA GLN A 23 -91.92 -9.48 12.83
C GLN A 23 -90.77 -8.81 13.65
N LYS A 24 -90.75 -9.04 14.98
CA LYS A 24 -89.65 -8.58 15.85
C LYS A 24 -88.37 -9.36 15.71
N THR A 25 -88.42 -10.68 15.50
CA THR A 25 -87.22 -11.51 15.25
C THR A 25 -86.61 -11.24 13.84
N PHE A 26 -87.45 -10.93 12.86
CA PHE A 26 -86.95 -10.57 11.52
C PHE A 26 -86.22 -9.25 11.52
N SER A 27 -86.63 -8.27 12.33
CA SER A 27 -85.85 -7.02 12.51
C SER A 27 -84.51 -7.27 13.22
N GLY A 28 -84.45 -8.16 14.20
CA GLY A 28 -83.22 -8.53 14.89
C GLY A 28 -82.21 -9.23 13.97
N ILE A 29 -82.71 -10.15 13.14
CA ILE A 29 -81.81 -10.85 12.14
C ILE A 29 -81.25 -9.88 11.09
N ARG A 30 -82.00 -8.88 10.65
CA ARG A 30 -81.54 -7.82 9.78
C ARG A 30 -80.44 -6.99 10.40
N ILE A 31 -80.57 -6.61 11.67
CA ILE A 31 -79.56 -5.84 12.38
C ILE A 31 -78.29 -6.68 12.58
N VAL A 32 -78.39 -7.94 12.99
CA VAL A 32 -77.25 -8.86 13.11
C VAL A 32 -76.56 -9.07 11.75
N GLY A 33 -77.33 -9.25 10.67
CA GLY A 33 -76.74 -9.37 9.30
C GLY A 33 -76.03 -8.12 8.90
N LEU A 34 -76.54 -6.93 9.18
CA LEU A 34 -75.87 -5.65 8.85
C LEU A 34 -74.61 -5.48 9.66
N VAL A 35 -74.60 -5.85 10.97
CA VAL A 35 -73.35 -5.82 11.77
C VAL A 35 -72.27 -6.77 11.22
N ILE A 36 -72.67 -7.98 10.79
CA ILE A 36 -71.73 -8.94 10.20
C ILE A 36 -71.12 -8.38 8.90
N VAL A 37 -71.95 -7.78 8.01
CA VAL A 37 -71.47 -7.15 6.79
C VAL A 37 -70.51 -6.00 7.09
N LEU A 38 -70.83 -5.20 8.11
CA LEU A 38 -69.98 -4.09 8.54
C LEU A 38 -68.63 -4.56 9.13
N MET A 39 -68.66 -5.63 9.92
CA MET A 39 -67.39 -6.26 10.40
C MET A 39 -66.56 -6.82 9.25
N LEU A 40 -67.16 -7.49 8.28
CA LEU A 40 -66.42 -7.98 7.10
C LEU A 40 -65.84 -6.82 6.29
N TYR A 41 -66.59 -5.74 6.13
CA TYR A 41 -66.09 -4.56 5.43
C TYR A 41 -64.87 -3.95 6.14
N VAL A 42 -64.95 -3.77 7.46
CA VAL A 42 -63.84 -3.25 8.28
C VAL A 42 -62.64 -4.18 8.20
N PHE A 43 -62.86 -5.50 8.30
CA PHE A 43 -61.78 -6.48 8.21
C PHE A 43 -61.09 -6.46 6.86
N VAL A 44 -61.84 -6.40 5.78
CA VAL A 44 -61.30 -6.30 4.42
C VAL A 44 -60.58 -4.96 4.23
N PHE A 45 -61.15 -3.87 4.69
CA PHE A 45 -60.52 -2.53 4.59
C PHE A 45 -59.19 -2.47 5.34
N LEU A 46 -59.09 -2.95 6.57
CA LEU A 46 -57.86 -2.97 7.35
C LEU A 46 -56.80 -3.85 6.69
N ASN A 47 -57.21 -4.98 6.13
CA ASN A 47 -56.28 -5.89 5.45
C ASN A 47 -55.72 -5.29 4.13
N PHE A 48 -56.56 -4.55 3.39
CA PHE A 48 -56.14 -3.83 2.20
C PHE A 48 -55.22 -2.66 2.56
N GLN A 49 -55.55 -1.91 3.61
CA GLN A 49 -54.73 -0.79 4.06
C GLN A 49 -53.32 -1.25 4.44
N SER A 50 -53.20 -2.32 5.24
CA SER A 50 -51.88 -2.90 5.61
C SER A 50 -51.07 -3.34 4.41
N LYS A 51 -51.70 -3.97 3.40
CA LYS A 51 -51.00 -4.35 2.15
C LYS A 51 -50.60 -3.16 1.29
N THR A 52 -51.38 -2.09 1.31
CA THR A 52 -51.05 -0.85 0.58
C THR A 52 -49.83 -0.18 1.22
N GLU A 53 -49.79 -0.10 2.55
CA GLU A 53 -48.61 0.45 3.25
C GLU A 53 -47.34 -0.38 3.03
N GLU A 54 -47.46 -1.73 3.02
CA GLU A 54 -46.36 -2.63 2.71
C GLU A 54 -45.83 -2.44 1.26
N LEU A 55 -46.76 -2.30 0.31
CA LEU A 55 -46.42 -2.06 -1.09
C LEU A 55 -45.82 -0.66 -1.30
N GLU A 56 -46.33 0.35 -0.61
CA GLU A 56 -45.76 1.70 -0.68
C GLU A 56 -44.31 1.72 -0.11
N ALA A 57 -44.10 1.04 1.04
CA ALA A 57 -42.76 0.91 1.62
C ALA A 57 -41.80 0.15 0.70
N ALA A 58 -42.27 -0.95 0.10
CA ALA A 58 -41.48 -1.71 -0.86
C ALA A 58 -41.17 -0.90 -2.14
N ASN A 59 -42.13 -0.15 -2.64
CA ASN A 59 -41.93 0.74 -3.79
C ASN A 59 -40.96 1.89 -3.47
N ALA A 60 -41.05 2.50 -2.27
CA ALA A 60 -40.13 3.53 -1.84
C ALA A 60 -38.69 3.01 -1.73
N THR A 61 -38.52 1.75 -1.26
CA THR A 61 -37.20 1.12 -1.21
C THR A 61 -36.66 0.88 -2.62
N LYS A 62 -37.48 0.33 -3.51
CA LYS A 62 -37.07 0.11 -4.90
C LYS A 62 -36.79 1.41 -5.65
N GLN A 63 -37.55 2.47 -5.35
CA GLN A 63 -37.28 3.77 -5.97
C GLN A 63 -35.92 4.31 -5.55
N LYS A 64 -35.54 4.17 -4.27
CA LYS A 64 -34.18 4.53 -3.83
C LYS A 64 -33.09 3.73 -4.54
N GLU A 65 -33.29 2.42 -4.69
CA GLU A 65 -32.35 1.58 -5.44
C GLU A 65 -32.22 2.03 -6.91
N VAL A 66 -33.35 2.41 -7.53
CA VAL A 66 -33.34 2.95 -8.90
C VAL A 66 -32.62 4.30 -8.95
N ASP A 67 -32.91 5.21 -8.03
CA ASP A 67 -32.27 6.52 -7.97
C ASP A 67 -30.76 6.40 -7.75
N GLU A 68 -30.30 5.49 -6.86
CA GLU A 68 -28.88 5.17 -6.66
C GLU A 68 -28.23 4.61 -7.93
N LEU A 69 -28.88 3.66 -8.60
CA LEU A 69 -28.40 3.09 -9.86
C LEU A 69 -28.34 4.13 -10.98
N GLU A 70 -29.31 5.04 -11.04
CA GLU A 70 -29.32 6.13 -12.03
C GLU A 70 -28.19 7.13 -11.76
N GLU A 71 -27.91 7.43 -10.49
CA GLU A 71 -26.76 8.25 -10.09
C GLU A 71 -25.44 7.57 -10.49
N TYR A 72 -25.27 6.28 -10.22
CA TYR A 72 -24.09 5.53 -10.68
C TYR A 72 -23.95 5.53 -12.19
N TYR A 73 -25.05 5.32 -12.91
CA TYR A 73 -25.02 5.31 -14.38
C TYR A 73 -24.65 6.68 -14.94
N ASN A 74 -25.21 7.75 -14.39
CA ASN A 74 -24.92 9.11 -14.84
C ASN A 74 -23.47 9.54 -14.54
N ASN A 75 -22.89 9.00 -13.46
CA ASN A 75 -21.52 9.28 -13.07
C ASN A 75 -20.49 8.26 -13.59
N MET A 76 -20.91 7.23 -14.32
CA MET A 76 -20.04 6.14 -14.79
C MET A 76 -18.83 6.66 -15.57
N ALA A 77 -19.02 7.60 -16.48
CA ALA A 77 -17.92 8.18 -17.26
C ALA A 77 -16.91 8.95 -16.37
N GLN A 78 -17.40 9.58 -15.30
CA GLN A 78 -16.54 10.24 -14.32
C GLN A 78 -15.75 9.20 -13.52
N TYR A 79 -16.39 8.15 -13.04
CA TYR A 79 -15.73 7.07 -12.31
C TYR A 79 -14.66 6.36 -13.15
N GLU A 80 -14.94 6.11 -14.44
CA GLU A 80 -13.93 5.54 -15.34
C GLU A 80 -12.71 6.46 -15.51
N THR A 81 -12.95 7.77 -15.60
CA THR A 81 -11.88 8.76 -15.68
C THR A 81 -11.07 8.82 -14.40
N ASP A 82 -11.74 8.81 -13.25
CA ASP A 82 -11.10 8.84 -11.94
C ASP A 82 -10.27 7.57 -11.70
N ILE A 83 -10.78 6.39 -12.05
CA ILE A 83 -10.05 5.12 -11.98
C ILE A 83 -8.80 5.18 -12.85
N ARG A 84 -8.91 5.65 -14.10
CA ARG A 84 -7.76 5.80 -15.00
C ARG A 84 -6.71 6.75 -14.42
N THR A 85 -7.14 7.89 -13.92
CA THR A 85 -6.24 8.88 -13.29
C THR A 85 -5.55 8.30 -12.07
N MET A 86 -6.28 7.58 -11.20
CA MET A 86 -5.69 6.91 -10.04
C MET A 86 -4.71 5.82 -10.45
N THR A 87 -5.03 5.04 -11.48
CA THR A 87 -4.13 4.01 -12.02
C THR A 87 -2.83 4.62 -12.53
N ASP A 88 -2.90 5.71 -13.28
CA ASP A 88 -1.72 6.42 -13.77
C ASP A 88 -0.88 6.98 -12.61
N GLN A 89 -1.52 7.57 -11.61
CA GLN A 89 -0.82 8.05 -10.40
C GLN A 89 -0.12 6.92 -9.63
N ILE A 90 -0.76 5.75 -9.50
CA ILE A 90 -0.13 4.58 -8.87
C ILE A 90 1.09 4.14 -9.68
N ARG A 91 0.98 4.09 -11.01
CA ARG A 91 2.10 3.73 -11.89
C ARG A 91 3.26 4.70 -11.73
N ASP A 92 3.00 6.00 -11.75
CA ASP A 92 4.00 7.06 -11.56
C ASP A 92 4.70 6.94 -10.20
N VAL A 93 3.97 6.59 -9.14
CA VAL A 93 4.54 6.35 -7.82
C VAL A 93 5.41 5.09 -7.83
N LEU A 94 4.92 3.98 -8.40
CA LEU A 94 5.67 2.72 -8.47
C LEU A 94 6.96 2.86 -9.30
N GLU A 95 6.96 3.72 -10.32
CA GLU A 95 8.17 3.99 -11.11
C GLU A 95 9.30 4.61 -10.29
N GLN A 96 8.99 5.32 -9.22
CA GLN A 96 9.97 5.98 -8.37
C GLN A 96 10.65 5.03 -7.36
N TYR A 97 10.16 3.79 -7.24
CA TYR A 97 10.74 2.80 -6.35
C TYR A 97 11.59 1.80 -7.13
N PRO A 98 12.79 1.44 -6.64
CA PRO A 98 13.57 0.35 -7.21
C PRO A 98 12.85 -0.99 -7.03
N ALA A 99 13.19 -1.96 -7.88
CA ALA A 99 12.62 -3.31 -7.81
C ALA A 99 13.04 -4.07 -6.55
N ASP A 100 14.20 -3.77 -6.02
CA ASP A 100 14.77 -4.34 -4.81
C ASP A 100 15.77 -3.34 -4.19
N ALA A 101 16.06 -3.49 -2.91
CA ALA A 101 17.11 -2.77 -2.21
C ALA A 101 17.97 -3.80 -1.49
N ARG A 102 19.14 -4.08 -2.06
CA ARG A 102 20.06 -5.13 -1.59
C ARG A 102 21.19 -4.57 -0.73
N GLU A 103 21.97 -5.46 -0.20
CA GLU A 103 23.13 -5.11 0.61
C GLU A 103 24.20 -4.37 -0.20
N GLU A 104 24.29 -4.72 -1.49
CA GLU A 104 25.20 -4.03 -2.42
C GLU A 104 24.85 -2.55 -2.58
N ASP A 105 23.56 -2.20 -2.58
CA ASP A 105 23.11 -0.79 -2.70
C ASP A 105 23.51 0.01 -1.46
N ILE A 106 23.41 -0.60 -0.28
CA ILE A 106 23.81 0.01 0.99
C ILE A 106 25.33 0.26 1.01
N LEU A 107 26.11 -0.73 0.59
CA LEU A 107 27.56 -0.61 0.52
C LEU A 107 27.99 0.41 -0.53
N MET A 108 27.31 0.44 -1.68
CA MET A 108 27.62 1.40 -2.75
C MET A 108 27.29 2.84 -2.36
N LEU A 109 26.20 3.06 -1.62
CA LEU A 109 25.89 4.38 -1.08
C LEU A 109 27.02 4.87 -0.17
N ALA A 110 27.54 4.01 0.72
CA ALA A 110 28.69 4.34 1.57
C ALA A 110 29.93 4.65 0.75
N ALA A 111 30.26 3.81 -0.24
CA ALA A 111 31.41 4.01 -1.11
C ALA A 111 31.34 5.32 -1.90
N GLN A 112 30.17 5.63 -2.47
CA GLN A 112 29.95 6.85 -3.24
C GLN A 112 30.04 8.11 -2.37
N THR A 113 29.45 8.07 -1.16
CA THR A 113 29.53 9.21 -0.23
C THR A 113 30.94 9.40 0.30
N GLN A 114 31.70 8.33 0.56
CA GLN A 114 33.09 8.39 0.97
C GLN A 114 34.01 8.91 -0.13
N GLU A 115 33.71 8.59 -1.39
CA GLU A 115 34.52 9.08 -2.52
C GLU A 115 34.44 10.61 -2.68
N LYS A 116 33.28 11.17 -2.38
CA LYS A 116 33.01 12.60 -2.59
C LYS A 116 33.26 13.47 -1.35
N ASN A 117 33.17 12.89 -0.17
CA ASN A 117 33.23 13.61 1.10
C ASN A 117 34.29 13.00 2.02
N ALA A 118 34.83 13.80 2.92
CA ALA A 118 35.74 13.32 3.97
C ALA A 118 34.94 12.66 5.10
N ILE A 119 34.38 11.47 4.81
CA ILE A 119 33.66 10.63 5.76
C ILE A 119 34.33 9.27 5.84
N GLY A 120 34.60 8.79 7.04
CA GLY A 120 35.12 7.45 7.30
C GLY A 120 34.05 6.58 7.92
N TYR A 121 33.67 5.51 7.27
CA TYR A 121 32.71 4.55 7.81
C TYR A 121 33.44 3.52 8.67
N ASP A 122 33.10 3.46 9.96
CA ASP A 122 33.66 2.53 10.94
C ASP A 122 32.92 1.17 10.87
N SER A 123 31.61 1.21 10.71
CA SER A 123 30.80 0.02 10.49
C SER A 123 29.48 0.36 9.77
N ILE A 124 28.96 -0.63 9.06
CA ILE A 124 27.64 -0.56 8.42
C ILE A 124 26.87 -1.77 8.91
N ASN A 125 25.80 -1.52 9.70
CA ASN A 125 24.92 -2.55 10.19
C ASN A 125 23.66 -2.57 9.33
N MET A 126 23.31 -3.75 8.81
CA MET A 126 22.16 -3.96 7.93
C MET A 126 21.19 -4.92 8.61
N GLU A 127 19.91 -4.55 8.59
CA GLU A 127 18.84 -5.38 9.08
C GLU A 127 18.20 -6.18 7.94
N THR A 128 17.50 -7.25 8.31
CA THR A 128 16.70 -8.01 7.34
C THR A 128 15.59 -7.14 6.79
N PRO A 129 15.26 -7.27 5.48
CA PRO A 129 14.16 -6.54 4.89
C PRO A 129 12.83 -6.83 5.60
N GLU A 130 12.03 -5.78 5.80
CA GLU A 130 10.70 -5.86 6.40
C GLU A 130 9.64 -5.49 5.38
N VAL A 131 8.59 -6.30 5.26
CA VAL A 131 7.43 -5.97 4.44
C VAL A 131 6.56 -4.96 5.20
N VAL A 132 6.47 -3.75 4.66
CA VAL A 132 5.67 -2.66 5.24
C VAL A 132 4.23 -2.74 4.79
N LEU A 133 4.01 -3.09 3.52
CA LEU A 133 2.69 -3.22 2.93
C LEU A 133 2.68 -4.37 1.93
N ASP A 134 1.71 -5.24 2.08
CA ASP A 134 1.44 -6.34 1.14
C ASP A 134 0.18 -6.00 0.33
N ILE A 135 0.31 -5.96 -0.98
CA ILE A 135 -0.79 -5.69 -1.92
C ILE A 135 -1.12 -7.00 -2.63
N PRO A 136 -2.23 -7.65 -2.26
CA PRO A 136 -2.61 -8.91 -2.87
C PRO A 136 -2.94 -8.75 -4.36
N ASN A 137 -2.69 -9.82 -5.12
CA ASN A 137 -2.89 -9.82 -6.57
C ASN A 137 -4.31 -9.42 -7.01
N GLU A 138 -5.32 -9.71 -6.20
CA GLU A 138 -6.70 -9.32 -6.46
C GLU A 138 -6.87 -7.79 -6.54
N LEU A 139 -6.19 -7.03 -5.68
CA LEU A 139 -6.23 -5.58 -5.72
C LEU A 139 -5.48 -5.02 -6.92
N VAL A 140 -4.35 -5.63 -7.29
CA VAL A 140 -3.56 -5.27 -8.47
C VAL A 140 -4.39 -5.45 -9.75
N THR A 141 -5.08 -6.57 -9.87
CA THR A 141 -5.95 -6.88 -11.01
C THR A 141 -7.15 -5.93 -11.06
N ASN A 142 -7.79 -5.66 -9.93
CA ASN A 142 -8.94 -4.77 -9.86
C ASN A 142 -8.59 -3.30 -10.17
N ALA A 143 -7.34 -2.90 -9.91
CA ALA A 143 -6.83 -1.56 -10.23
C ALA A 143 -6.47 -1.39 -11.71
N ASN A 144 -6.70 -2.40 -12.57
CA ASN A 144 -6.38 -2.39 -13.99
C ASN A 144 -4.87 -2.14 -14.26
N LEU A 145 -4.02 -2.58 -13.36
CA LEU A 145 -2.58 -2.54 -13.48
C LEU A 145 -2.12 -3.78 -14.27
N GLU A 146 -2.50 -3.86 -15.54
CA GLU A 146 -2.27 -5.03 -16.41
C GLU A 146 -0.77 -5.38 -16.57
N ASP A 147 0.10 -4.39 -16.37
CA ASP A 147 1.55 -4.58 -16.41
C ASP A 147 2.09 -5.33 -15.18
N TYR A 148 1.29 -5.43 -14.11
CA TYR A 148 1.68 -6.07 -12.86
C TYR A 148 0.85 -7.34 -12.64
N THR A 149 1.47 -8.49 -12.83
CA THR A 149 0.78 -9.79 -12.80
C THR A 149 0.92 -10.54 -11.48
N GLN A 150 1.62 -9.96 -10.52
CA GLN A 150 1.94 -10.60 -9.23
C GLN A 150 1.52 -9.71 -8.06
N ALA A 151 1.39 -10.33 -6.90
CA ALA A 151 1.26 -9.58 -5.65
C ALA A 151 2.47 -8.67 -5.46
N MET A 152 2.24 -7.42 -5.08
CA MET A 152 3.29 -6.45 -4.85
C MET A 152 3.52 -6.28 -3.36
N GLN A 153 4.78 -6.09 -2.98
CA GLN A 153 5.15 -5.82 -1.60
C GLN A 153 6.02 -4.57 -1.54
N PHE A 154 5.63 -3.63 -0.69
CA PHE A 154 6.51 -2.56 -0.27
C PHE A 154 7.42 -3.07 0.84
N VAL A 155 8.69 -3.06 0.55
CA VAL A 155 9.73 -3.56 1.44
C VAL A 155 10.60 -2.39 1.88
N ARG A 156 10.96 -2.35 3.15
CA ARG A 156 11.99 -1.44 3.66
C ARG A 156 13.17 -2.23 4.19
N ARG A 157 14.35 -1.70 3.98
CA ARG A 157 15.59 -2.20 4.58
C ARG A 157 16.21 -1.10 5.43
N HIS A 158 16.51 -1.41 6.67
CA HIS A 158 17.16 -0.50 7.60
C HIS A 158 18.68 -0.67 7.53
N ALA A 159 19.41 0.44 7.51
CA ALA A 159 20.85 0.48 7.53
C ALA A 159 21.34 1.56 8.51
N ILE A 160 22.32 1.20 9.33
CA ILE A 160 22.95 2.08 10.30
C ILE A 160 24.40 2.27 9.88
N TYR A 161 24.74 3.49 9.51
CA TYR A 161 26.08 3.89 9.10
C TYR A 161 26.79 4.59 10.25
N VAL A 162 27.65 3.86 10.96
CA VAL A 162 28.52 4.45 11.99
C VAL A 162 29.74 5.06 11.29
N ASN A 163 30.01 6.32 11.55
CA ASN A 163 31.06 7.03 10.82
C ASN A 163 31.64 8.19 11.62
N THR A 164 32.81 8.64 11.11
CA THR A 164 33.51 9.82 11.59
C THR A 164 33.64 10.81 10.42
N THR A 165 33.30 12.09 10.66
CA THR A 165 33.25 13.10 9.60
C THR A 165 33.38 14.53 10.14
N THR A 166 33.48 15.48 9.23
CA THR A 166 33.34 16.91 9.58
C THR A 166 31.89 17.35 9.51
N TYR A 167 31.54 18.45 10.17
CA TYR A 167 30.17 19.01 10.08
C TYR A 167 29.79 19.41 8.64
N THR A 168 30.75 19.88 7.87
CA THR A 168 30.52 20.27 6.46
C THR A 168 30.23 19.05 5.59
N ASP A 169 31.04 18.00 5.74
CA ASP A 169 30.88 16.78 4.96
C ASP A 169 29.61 16.04 5.36
N LEU A 170 29.23 16.03 6.65
CA LEU A 170 27.96 15.50 7.11
C LEU A 170 26.77 16.16 6.37
N LYS A 171 26.78 17.50 6.27
CA LYS A 171 25.73 18.21 5.52
C LYS A 171 25.70 17.85 4.04
N ASN A 172 26.87 17.69 3.43
CA ASN A 172 26.99 17.29 2.04
C ASN A 172 26.43 15.89 1.83
N VAL A 173 26.79 14.93 2.69
CA VAL A 173 26.27 13.53 2.64
C VAL A 173 24.76 13.51 2.80
N ILE A 174 24.20 14.26 3.75
CA ILE A 174 22.74 14.39 3.91
C ILE A 174 22.11 14.94 2.62
N GLY A 175 22.70 15.98 2.03
CA GLY A 175 22.25 16.55 0.76
C GLY A 175 22.32 15.56 -0.39
N GLU A 176 23.35 14.74 -0.49
CA GLU A 176 23.48 13.69 -1.49
C GLU A 176 22.40 12.61 -1.32
N ILE A 177 22.16 12.15 -0.09
CA ILE A 177 21.10 11.19 0.21
C ILE A 177 19.74 11.71 -0.26
N PHE A 178 19.40 12.96 0.03
CA PHE A 178 18.16 13.58 -0.42
C PHE A 178 18.04 13.73 -1.94
N ASN A 179 19.16 13.84 -2.64
CA ASN A 179 19.20 13.99 -4.09
C ASN A 179 19.36 12.65 -4.82
N THR A 180 19.49 11.55 -4.10
CA THR A 180 19.54 10.21 -4.70
C THR A 180 18.18 9.88 -5.31
N PRO A 181 18.12 9.32 -6.54
CA PRO A 181 16.87 8.96 -7.19
C PRO A 181 16.11 7.85 -6.45
N ASP A 182 16.83 7.03 -5.70
CA ASP A 182 16.26 5.95 -4.92
C ASP A 182 15.46 6.49 -3.73
N ARG A 183 14.42 5.78 -3.35
CA ARG A 183 13.58 6.15 -2.21
C ARG A 183 14.27 5.80 -0.90
N ILE A 184 15.10 6.73 -0.43
CA ILE A 184 15.82 6.63 0.84
C ILE A 184 15.25 7.66 1.82
N ALA A 185 15.00 7.23 3.04
CA ALA A 185 14.59 8.11 4.12
C ALA A 185 15.62 8.06 5.27
N ILE A 186 15.97 9.23 5.78
CA ILE A 186 16.79 9.33 6.99
C ILE A 186 15.85 9.17 8.18
N ASP A 187 16.09 8.16 9.01
CA ASP A 187 15.34 7.89 10.22
C ASP A 187 15.89 8.70 11.40
N ASN A 188 17.20 8.59 11.62
CA ASN A 188 17.86 9.23 12.75
C ASN A 188 19.28 9.63 12.42
N ILE A 189 19.72 10.71 13.03
CA ILE A 189 21.08 11.25 12.96
C ILE A 189 21.56 11.53 14.38
N VAL A 190 22.61 10.82 14.81
CA VAL A 190 23.18 10.99 16.15
C VAL A 190 24.67 11.20 16.03
N TYR A 191 25.16 12.37 16.46
CA TYR A 191 26.59 12.69 16.46
C TYR A 191 27.01 13.38 17.74
N THR A 192 28.24 13.10 18.14
CA THR A 192 28.93 13.75 19.21
C THR A 192 30.24 14.34 18.68
N LYS A 193 30.59 15.53 19.08
CA LYS A 193 31.86 16.11 18.71
C LYS A 193 32.97 15.55 19.62
N ASN A 194 34.00 14.99 18.98
CA ASN A 194 35.20 14.60 19.64
C ASN A 194 36.07 15.87 19.86
N GLU A 195 36.34 16.22 21.11
CA GLU A 195 37.05 17.48 21.46
C GLU A 195 38.54 17.41 21.08
N GLU A 196 39.14 16.22 21.02
CA GLU A 196 40.55 16.02 20.67
C GLU A 196 40.79 16.16 19.15
N SER A 197 39.97 15.49 18.35
CA SER A 197 40.07 15.50 16.90
C SER A 197 39.34 16.66 16.23
N GLY A 198 38.35 17.24 16.91
CA GLY A 198 37.41 18.21 16.37
C GLY A 198 36.40 17.62 15.38
N LEU A 199 36.42 16.31 15.14
CA LEU A 199 35.51 15.60 14.24
C LEU A 199 34.21 15.24 14.93
N LEU A 200 33.20 14.94 14.13
CA LEU A 200 31.94 14.36 14.55
C LEU A 200 32.02 12.84 14.44
N GLU A 201 31.68 12.15 15.52
CA GLU A 201 31.59 10.71 15.60
C GLU A 201 30.14 10.32 15.89
N GLY A 202 29.58 9.39 15.10
CA GLY A 202 28.19 9.04 15.27
C GLY A 202 27.61 8.16 14.21
N SER A 203 26.30 8.26 14.00
CA SER A 203 25.62 7.43 13.00
C SER A 203 24.51 8.16 12.26
N ILE A 204 24.30 7.73 11.02
CA ILE A 204 23.11 8.01 10.21
C ILE A 204 22.35 6.71 10.03
N ASN A 205 21.08 6.71 10.40
CA ASN A 205 20.18 5.58 10.21
C ASN A 205 19.29 5.87 9.00
N LEU A 206 19.25 4.94 8.07
CA LEU A 206 18.52 5.07 6.80
C LEU A 206 17.55 3.94 6.61
N TYR A 207 16.40 4.26 5.99
CA TYR A 207 15.52 3.29 5.37
C TYR A 207 15.63 3.39 3.86
N MET A 208 15.89 2.28 3.21
CA MET A 208 15.79 2.13 1.76
C MET A 208 14.48 1.40 1.45
N TYR A 209 13.70 1.98 0.55
CA TYR A 209 12.40 1.43 0.15
C TYR A 209 12.46 0.85 -1.25
N SER A 210 11.85 -0.31 -1.43
CA SER A 210 11.71 -0.97 -2.72
C SER A 210 10.30 -1.55 -2.88
N VAL A 211 9.93 -1.86 -4.11
CA VAL A 211 8.67 -2.53 -4.43
C VAL A 211 8.95 -3.79 -5.22
N THR A 212 8.75 -4.93 -4.58
CA THR A 212 8.87 -6.24 -5.23
C THR A 212 7.56 -6.65 -5.90
N GLY A 213 7.60 -7.59 -6.84
CA GLY A 213 6.42 -8.02 -7.60
C GLY A 213 6.06 -7.09 -8.76
N THR A 214 6.85 -6.07 -9.02
CA THR A 214 6.77 -5.26 -10.24
C THR A 214 7.49 -5.98 -11.38
N ASN A 215 7.23 -5.55 -12.63
CA ASN A 215 7.93 -6.09 -13.80
C ASN A 215 9.37 -5.52 -13.97
N LYS A 216 9.83 -4.72 -13.01
CA LYS A 216 11.18 -4.19 -13.00
C LYS A 216 12.17 -5.27 -12.58
N GLU A 217 13.28 -5.31 -13.28
CA GLU A 217 14.42 -6.13 -12.89
C GLU A 217 15.35 -5.33 -11.98
N TYR A 218 15.89 -5.99 -10.97
CA TYR A 218 16.93 -5.40 -10.13
C TYR A 218 18.19 -5.21 -10.97
N THR A 219 18.74 -4.01 -10.97
CA THR A 219 20.01 -3.68 -11.58
C THR A 219 21.02 -3.44 -10.48
N ALA A 220 22.01 -4.33 -10.37
CA ALA A 220 23.08 -4.16 -9.38
C ALA A 220 23.89 -2.89 -9.71
N PRO A 221 24.28 -2.10 -8.70
CA PRO A 221 25.13 -0.95 -8.92
C PRO A 221 26.48 -1.36 -9.49
N GLU A 222 27.01 -0.55 -10.41
CA GLU A 222 28.36 -0.78 -10.96
C GLU A 222 29.39 -0.56 -9.84
N MET A 223 29.98 -1.65 -9.39
CA MET A 223 31.13 -1.58 -8.47
C MET A 223 32.38 -1.18 -9.23
N LYS A 224 32.94 -0.03 -8.90
CA LYS A 224 34.29 0.31 -9.36
C LYS A 224 35.25 -0.74 -8.82
N ALA A 225 36.07 -1.29 -9.70
CA ALA A 225 37.15 -2.20 -9.29
C ALA A 225 38.13 -1.46 -8.37
N TYR A 226 37.96 -1.65 -7.07
CA TYR A 226 38.98 -1.22 -6.13
C TYR A 226 40.17 -2.20 -6.29
N PRO A 227 41.42 -1.72 -6.35
CA PRO A 227 42.56 -2.60 -6.40
C PRO A 227 42.55 -3.52 -5.19
N ALA A 228 42.40 -4.82 -5.44
CA ALA A 228 42.36 -5.81 -4.39
C ALA A 228 43.70 -5.86 -3.67
N GLY A 229 43.70 -5.49 -2.42
CA GLY A 229 44.80 -5.67 -1.50
C GLY A 229 45.70 -4.47 -1.34
N THR A 230 45.69 -3.88 -0.16
CA THR A 230 46.83 -3.10 0.33
C THR A 230 47.94 -4.07 0.75
N LYS A 231 49.20 -3.70 0.54
CA LYS A 231 50.33 -4.48 1.03
C LYS A 231 50.35 -4.62 2.55
N ASP A 232 49.50 -3.86 3.24
CA ASP A 232 49.32 -3.86 4.70
C ASP A 232 47.87 -4.13 5.05
N ILE A 233 47.58 -5.36 5.47
CA ILE A 233 46.26 -5.81 5.93
C ILE A 233 45.86 -5.16 7.29
N PHE A 234 46.78 -4.54 7.98
CA PHE A 234 46.58 -3.96 9.31
C PHE A 234 46.51 -2.44 9.31
N GLY A 235 46.47 -1.84 8.11
CA GLY A 235 45.97 -0.47 7.90
C GLY A 235 46.69 0.65 8.61
N SER A 236 48.03 0.75 8.43
CA SER A 236 48.74 1.93 8.88
C SER A 236 48.70 3.13 7.90
N ASP A 237 48.01 2.96 6.77
CA ASP A 237 47.96 3.98 5.70
C ASP A 237 46.73 4.87 5.61
N ILE A 238 45.99 5.03 6.70
CA ILE A 238 44.83 5.95 6.73
C ILE A 238 45.26 7.43 6.71
N THR A 239 46.52 7.72 6.87
CA THR A 239 47.01 9.10 7.01
C THR A 239 47.55 9.77 5.75
N SER A 240 47.54 9.13 4.58
CA SER A 240 48.27 9.67 3.40
C SER A 240 47.42 10.33 2.31
N LYS A 241 46.12 10.45 2.42
CA LYS A 241 45.30 11.10 1.37
C LYS A 241 44.92 12.57 1.60
N ALA A 242 45.41 13.20 2.65
CA ALA A 242 45.10 14.61 2.93
C ALA A 242 46.15 15.61 2.47
N SER A 243 47.19 15.21 1.70
CA SER A 243 48.27 16.14 1.33
C SER A 243 48.98 15.86 0.02
N ASP A 244 48.21 15.67 -1.06
CA ASP A 244 48.85 15.76 -2.39
C ASP A 244 48.07 16.69 -3.33
N ASN A 245 47.98 17.94 -2.92
CA ASN A 245 47.67 19.06 -3.78
C ASN A 245 48.72 20.15 -3.56
N SER A 246 49.97 19.86 -3.90
CA SER A 246 50.98 20.89 -4.09
C SER A 246 51.77 20.62 -5.39
N ASN A 247 51.39 21.38 -6.39
CA ASN A 247 52.22 22.01 -7.41
C ASN A 247 53.71 21.66 -7.32
N GLY A 248 54.24 21.09 -8.36
CA GLY A 248 55.70 20.93 -8.55
C GLY A 248 55.98 20.69 -10.01
N THR A 249 55.94 21.76 -10.81
CA THR A 249 56.82 21.95 -11.95
C THR A 249 58.24 21.68 -11.50
N ASP A 250 58.98 20.82 -12.13
CA ASP A 250 60.30 21.22 -12.65
C ASP A 250 60.88 20.24 -13.65
N GLU A 251 61.58 20.88 -14.47
CA GLU A 251 62.35 20.57 -15.62
C GLU A 251 63.55 19.63 -15.34
N GLY A 252 63.91 18.88 -16.35
CA GLY A 252 65.21 19.04 -16.93
C GLY A 252 66.34 18.09 -16.50
N SER A 253 66.85 17.56 -17.52
CA SER A 253 68.24 17.32 -17.88
C SER A 253 68.73 15.88 -17.82
N VAL A 254 68.91 15.35 -19.01
CA VAL A 254 70.12 15.26 -19.78
C VAL A 254 71.11 14.19 -19.29
N ALA A 255 71.25 13.20 -20.18
CA ALA A 255 72.47 12.52 -20.65
C ALA A 255 73.55 12.16 -19.62
N ASP A 256 73.98 10.94 -19.66
CA ASP A 256 75.35 10.67 -20.18
C ASP A 256 75.54 9.19 -20.45
N GLU A 257 76.31 9.00 -21.44
CA GLU A 257 76.84 7.79 -22.03
C GLU A 257 77.83 7.07 -21.12
N GLY A 258 77.99 5.82 -21.35
CA GLY A 258 79.17 5.13 -20.85
C GLY A 258 79.10 3.61 -21.08
N SER A 259 79.34 3.25 -22.30
CA SER A 259 80.20 2.21 -22.85
C SER A 259 81.01 1.36 -21.86
N GLY A 260 81.07 0.09 -22.13
CA GLY A 260 82.11 -0.81 -21.60
C GLY A 260 81.73 -2.27 -21.74
N GLU A 261 81.93 -2.80 -22.89
CA GLU A 261 82.58 -4.05 -23.28
C GLU A 261 83.22 -4.83 -22.10
N THR A 262 83.14 -6.13 -22.02
CA THR A 262 84.05 -7.15 -22.49
C THR A 262 83.79 -8.50 -21.86
N GLN A 263 83.46 -9.46 -22.66
CA GLN A 263 84.00 -10.79 -22.88
C GLN A 263 84.38 -11.75 -21.72
N GLN A 264 83.94 -13.00 -21.98
CA GLN A 264 84.66 -14.30 -21.79
C GLN A 264 84.58 -14.92 -20.36
N ASN A 265 84.03 -16.06 -20.21
CA ASN A 265 84.32 -17.43 -20.68
C ASN A 265 83.06 -18.30 -20.49
#